data_e6953e1ead2ad1274d46300f1a38a8e9
#
_entry.id   e6953e1ead2ad1274d46300f1a38a8e9
#
_cell.length_a   1.000
_cell.length_b   1.000
_cell.length_c   1.000
_cell.angle_alpha   90.00
_cell.angle_beta   90.00
_cell.angle_gamma   90.00
#
_symmetry.space_group_name_H-M   'P 1'
#
loop_
_entity.id
_entity.type
_entity.pdbx_description
1 polymer ?
#
loop_
_entity_poly.entity_id
_entity_poly.type
_entity_poly.pdbx_seq_one_letter_code
_entity_poly.pdbx_strand_id
1 'polypeptide(L)'
;MLALLAAVPILLTIVLTVVFNMSAKKVLPIAWAVIVVIGYFAWEMKVLDIAAYSVAGFLGSIDTLIIIFGAILLMNMLDKAGAMHRIQGMFNGITEDARIQLVIVGFAFSAFIEGAAGFGTPAAIAAPLLIGLVFPPMAAAISCLILNSTPVPFGAAGTPTNAAADIVKEMLPSIGITDFETWKLGLSFISALGMAVGALLIIFVVVGIVTRMFGKNKSFMDALPVLPFCLFAAVVFDIFFLLLAKFIGSEITSLTAAAITIFVLIGAAKAGFLMPKTIWRFESDEKKDKRTEDIPHMSLFKAWIPYLFVSLWLILTRIPQLGLKGPIKSVVISVKGILGVPDAAWNFAILNNPGIAPFILIVLLSIPLYGLTGTQVKEIFSKSANQVYGATVALIFGFGLVYMYRYSSINGLGLDSMLLTMAKGVAELAGGNYFYFATFIGSVGAFMFGSNTVSNIMFSPLQFQTAQLLNIPPTVILALQNQGGAIGNMICINNIVAAAATTGVITIKGIEGKLIRTNIVPWAIYYVICIITMLIAMQLGIAPTI
;
A
#
# COMPACT_ATOMS: atom_id res chain seq x y z
N MET A 1 14.22 -28.58 14.74
CA MET A 1 12.99 -28.62 15.57
C MET A 1 12.60 -27.22 16.05
N LEU A 2 13.49 -26.45 16.69
CA LEU A 2 13.20 -25.08 17.17
C LEU A 2 12.73 -24.12 16.06
N ALA A 3 13.33 -24.17 14.86
CA ALA A 3 12.92 -23.34 13.73
C ALA A 3 11.46 -23.61 13.29
N LEU A 4 11.03 -24.87 13.30
CA LEU A 4 9.64 -25.24 13.02
C LEU A 4 8.70 -24.72 14.11
N LEU A 5 9.09 -24.83 15.39
CA LEU A 5 8.30 -24.33 16.50
C LEU A 5 8.17 -22.80 16.44
N ALA A 6 9.26 -22.09 16.10
CA ALA A 6 9.23 -20.65 15.86
C ALA A 6 8.33 -20.27 14.66
N ALA A 7 8.23 -21.12 13.63
CA ALA A 7 7.38 -20.88 12.47
C ALA A 7 5.88 -21.12 12.73
N VAL A 8 5.50 -21.84 13.82
CA VAL A 8 4.10 -22.20 14.11
C VAL A 8 3.15 -21.01 14.07
N PRO A 9 3.41 -19.84 14.68
CA PRO A 9 2.47 -18.71 14.63
C PRO A 9 2.22 -18.24 13.20
N ILE A 10 3.26 -18.18 12.33
CA ILE A 10 3.12 -17.79 10.92
C ILE A 10 2.37 -18.86 10.14
N LEU A 11 2.74 -20.13 10.28
CA LEU A 11 2.06 -21.25 9.61
C LEU A 11 0.58 -21.32 10.03
N LEU A 12 0.29 -21.07 11.30
CA LEU A 12 -1.07 -20.98 11.80
C LEU A 12 -1.84 -19.83 11.15
N THR A 13 -1.23 -18.66 10.98
CA THR A 13 -1.87 -17.54 10.27
C THR A 13 -2.23 -17.91 8.84
N ILE A 14 -1.34 -18.62 8.14
CA ILE A 14 -1.59 -19.12 6.78
C ILE A 14 -2.80 -20.07 6.78
N VAL A 15 -2.80 -21.06 7.64
CA VAL A 15 -3.87 -22.05 7.71
C VAL A 15 -5.22 -21.41 8.07
N LEU A 16 -5.25 -20.57 9.12
CA LEU A 16 -6.49 -19.91 9.55
C LEU A 16 -7.06 -18.97 8.48
N THR A 17 -6.19 -18.30 7.73
CA THR A 17 -6.64 -17.38 6.67
C THR A 17 -7.05 -18.14 5.40
N VAL A 18 -6.23 -19.07 4.93
CA VAL A 18 -6.43 -19.73 3.62
C VAL A 18 -7.46 -20.86 3.71
N VAL A 19 -7.38 -21.70 4.76
CA VAL A 19 -8.27 -22.87 4.89
C VAL A 19 -9.59 -22.48 5.59
N PHE A 20 -9.51 -21.71 6.67
CA PHE A 20 -10.68 -21.33 7.46
C PHE A 20 -11.28 -19.97 7.06
N ASN A 21 -10.68 -19.27 6.10
CA ASN A 21 -11.14 -17.97 5.58
C ASN A 21 -11.36 -16.91 6.69
N MET A 22 -10.48 -16.92 7.71
CA MET A 22 -10.56 -15.99 8.82
C MET A 22 -9.86 -14.66 8.47
N SER A 23 -10.46 -13.54 8.87
CA SER A 23 -9.89 -12.22 8.64
C SER A 23 -8.69 -11.92 9.57
N ALA A 24 -7.76 -11.07 9.13
CA ALA A 24 -6.55 -10.67 9.87
C ALA A 24 -6.84 -10.23 11.32
N LYS A 25 -7.94 -9.48 11.55
CA LYS A 25 -8.37 -9.03 12.89
C LYS A 25 -8.71 -10.18 13.87
N LYS A 26 -8.96 -11.40 13.37
CA LYS A 26 -9.17 -12.59 14.20
C LYS A 26 -7.90 -13.44 14.29
N VAL A 27 -7.18 -13.55 13.20
CA VAL A 27 -6.01 -14.42 13.06
C VAL A 27 -4.81 -13.90 13.85
N LEU A 28 -4.50 -12.60 13.76
CA LEU A 28 -3.31 -12.02 14.40
C LEU A 28 -3.37 -12.04 15.94
N PRO A 29 -4.53 -11.79 16.61
CA PRO A 29 -4.64 -12.03 18.05
C PRO A 29 -4.34 -13.48 18.44
N ILE A 30 -4.83 -14.46 17.67
CA ILE A 30 -4.56 -15.89 17.92
C ILE A 30 -3.07 -16.19 17.76
N ALA A 31 -2.44 -15.71 16.68
CA ALA A 31 -1.02 -15.89 16.43
C ALA A 31 -0.15 -15.27 17.53
N TRP A 32 -0.53 -14.06 18.01
CA TRP A 32 0.12 -13.42 19.16
C TRP A 32 -0.03 -14.27 20.43
N ALA A 33 -1.20 -14.79 20.73
CA ALA A 33 -1.38 -15.66 21.89
C ALA A 33 -0.53 -16.93 21.80
N VAL A 34 -0.43 -17.54 20.60
CA VAL A 34 0.40 -18.73 20.37
C VAL A 34 1.89 -18.43 20.57
N ILE A 35 2.42 -17.28 20.06
CA ILE A 35 3.83 -16.94 20.26
C ILE A 35 4.13 -16.64 21.73
N VAL A 36 3.19 -16.05 22.47
CA VAL A 36 3.31 -15.85 23.92
C VAL A 36 3.47 -17.20 24.64
N VAL A 37 2.63 -18.18 24.30
CA VAL A 37 2.72 -19.53 24.86
C VAL A 37 4.06 -20.20 24.51
N ILE A 38 4.49 -20.11 23.26
CA ILE A 38 5.80 -20.64 22.82
C ILE A 38 6.94 -19.92 23.54
N GLY A 39 6.88 -18.60 23.68
CA GLY A 39 7.87 -17.79 24.38
C GLY A 39 8.03 -18.20 25.84
N TYR A 40 6.93 -18.44 26.52
CA TYR A 40 6.94 -18.86 27.92
C TYR A 40 7.46 -20.30 28.11
N PHE A 41 6.91 -21.27 27.38
CA PHE A 41 7.20 -22.69 27.61
C PHE A 41 8.44 -23.22 26.88
N ALA A 42 8.74 -22.70 25.68
CA ALA A 42 9.82 -23.24 24.84
C ALA A 42 11.09 -22.37 24.79
N TRP A 43 10.96 -21.07 25.04
CA TRP A 43 12.07 -20.12 25.17
C TRP A 43 12.35 -19.70 26.61
N GLU A 44 11.53 -20.10 27.58
CA GLU A 44 11.65 -19.73 29.00
C GLU A 44 11.78 -18.21 29.22
N MET A 45 10.99 -17.44 28.46
CA MET A 45 10.89 -16.01 28.68
C MET A 45 10.17 -15.71 29.99
N LYS A 46 10.61 -14.71 30.73
CA LYS A 46 9.91 -14.25 31.93
C LYS A 46 8.57 -13.60 31.56
N VAL A 47 7.53 -13.83 32.34
CA VAL A 47 6.18 -13.26 32.12
C VAL A 47 6.24 -11.73 32.04
N LEU A 48 7.10 -11.08 32.84
CA LEU A 48 7.28 -9.64 32.83
C LEU A 48 7.83 -9.14 31.48
N ASP A 49 8.83 -9.82 30.91
CA ASP A 49 9.42 -9.47 29.63
C ASP A 49 8.40 -9.67 28.49
N ILE A 50 7.67 -10.77 28.50
CA ILE A 50 6.57 -11.05 27.56
C ILE A 50 5.53 -9.91 27.59
N ALA A 51 5.10 -9.49 28.78
CA ALA A 51 4.14 -8.42 28.94
C ALA A 51 4.71 -7.07 28.47
N ALA A 52 5.94 -6.73 28.87
CA ALA A 52 6.59 -5.47 28.53
C ALA A 52 6.80 -5.31 27.00
N TYR A 53 7.33 -6.34 26.34
CA TYR A 53 7.56 -6.29 24.89
C TYR A 53 6.27 -6.41 24.09
N SER A 54 5.25 -7.10 24.58
CA SER A 54 3.91 -7.06 23.96
C SER A 54 3.31 -5.65 24.02
N VAL A 55 3.38 -4.98 25.16
CA VAL A 55 2.90 -3.59 25.31
C VAL A 55 3.71 -2.64 24.42
N ALA A 56 5.04 -2.77 24.40
CA ALA A 56 5.90 -1.98 23.50
C ALA A 56 5.50 -2.16 22.04
N GLY A 57 5.24 -3.40 21.60
CA GLY A 57 4.73 -3.69 20.27
C GLY A 57 3.36 -3.06 19.99
N PHE A 58 2.43 -3.17 20.92
CA PHE A 58 1.09 -2.55 20.79
C PHE A 58 1.21 -1.03 20.65
N LEU A 59 2.04 -0.37 21.44
CA LEU A 59 2.31 1.06 21.32
C LEU A 59 2.98 1.41 19.97
N GLY A 60 3.90 0.57 19.48
CA GLY A 60 4.54 0.74 18.17
C GLY A 60 3.56 0.78 17.00
N SER A 61 2.38 0.18 17.12
CA SER A 61 1.35 0.24 16.09
C SER A 61 0.70 1.62 15.95
N ILE A 62 0.77 2.47 16.97
CA ILE A 62 0.08 3.78 17.03
C ILE A 62 0.55 4.69 15.90
N ASP A 63 1.84 4.71 15.59
CA ASP A 63 2.40 5.52 14.51
C ASP A 63 1.70 5.24 13.18
N THR A 64 1.61 3.97 12.81
CA THR A 64 0.96 3.51 11.57
C THR A 64 -0.55 3.76 11.61
N LEU A 65 -1.21 3.49 12.75
CA LEU A 65 -2.65 3.67 12.92
C LEU A 65 -3.11 5.12 12.75
N ILE A 66 -2.33 6.06 13.27
CA ILE A 66 -2.65 7.49 13.15
C ILE A 66 -2.52 7.95 11.69
N ILE A 67 -1.54 7.45 10.94
CA ILE A 67 -1.42 7.75 9.50
C ILE A 67 -2.65 7.25 8.75
N ILE A 68 -3.04 5.99 8.97
CA ILE A 68 -4.20 5.37 8.34
C ILE A 68 -5.48 6.13 8.69
N PHE A 69 -5.67 6.44 9.97
CA PHE A 69 -6.84 7.18 10.44
C PHE A 69 -6.90 8.57 9.82
N GLY A 70 -5.80 9.33 9.82
CA GLY A 70 -5.74 10.67 9.23
C GLY A 70 -6.05 10.69 7.74
N ALA A 71 -5.51 9.73 6.99
CA ALA A 71 -5.76 9.58 5.56
C ALA A 71 -7.25 9.28 5.25
N ILE A 72 -7.84 8.32 5.96
CA ILE A 72 -9.26 7.96 5.82
C ILE A 72 -10.17 9.10 6.29
N LEU A 73 -9.79 9.80 7.34
CA LEU A 73 -10.52 10.96 7.86
C LEU A 73 -10.59 12.08 6.80
N LEU A 74 -9.46 12.41 6.17
CA LEU A 74 -9.41 13.39 5.08
C LEU A 74 -10.30 12.96 3.92
N MET A 75 -10.24 11.70 3.52
CA MET A 75 -11.05 11.15 2.44
C MET A 75 -12.56 11.28 2.74
N ASN A 76 -13.00 10.85 3.93
CA ASN A 76 -14.40 10.94 4.34
C ASN A 76 -14.87 12.39 4.47
N MET A 77 -14.00 13.29 4.88
CA MET A 77 -14.30 14.72 4.96
C MET A 77 -14.56 15.31 3.57
N LEU A 78 -13.67 15.02 2.59
CA LEU A 78 -13.83 15.47 1.20
C LEU A 78 -15.07 14.89 0.52
N ASP A 79 -15.37 13.62 0.81
CA ASP A 79 -16.60 12.96 0.36
C ASP A 79 -17.84 13.66 0.91
N LYS A 80 -17.92 13.89 2.23
CA LYS A 80 -19.03 14.56 2.89
C LYS A 80 -19.19 16.02 2.46
N ALA A 81 -18.10 16.71 2.15
CA ALA A 81 -18.09 18.09 1.65
C ALA A 81 -18.49 18.19 0.17
N GLY A 82 -18.65 17.08 -0.55
CA GLY A 82 -18.90 17.08 -2.00
C GLY A 82 -17.64 17.38 -2.84
N ALA A 83 -16.48 17.61 -2.22
CA ALA A 83 -15.25 17.90 -2.93
C ALA A 83 -14.78 16.70 -3.76
N MET A 84 -14.96 15.47 -3.26
CA MET A 84 -14.64 14.27 -4.00
C MET A 84 -15.51 14.11 -5.26
N HIS A 85 -16.83 14.38 -5.16
CA HIS A 85 -17.73 14.38 -6.33
C HIS A 85 -17.34 15.45 -7.35
N ARG A 86 -16.87 16.61 -6.89
CA ARG A 86 -16.37 17.67 -7.78
C ARG A 86 -15.09 17.25 -8.52
N ILE A 87 -14.18 16.55 -7.82
CA ILE A 87 -12.98 15.98 -8.43
C ILE A 87 -13.35 14.89 -9.45
N GLN A 88 -14.25 13.98 -9.10
CA GLN A 88 -14.76 12.97 -10.02
C GLN A 88 -15.41 13.58 -11.27
N GLY A 89 -16.19 14.66 -11.09
CA GLY A 89 -16.85 15.37 -12.18
C GLY A 89 -15.88 15.95 -13.24
N MET A 90 -14.59 16.13 -12.92
CA MET A 90 -13.61 16.58 -13.92
C MET A 90 -13.31 15.54 -15.00
N PHE A 91 -13.63 14.28 -14.77
CA PHE A 91 -13.41 13.20 -15.73
C PHE A 91 -14.53 13.09 -16.77
N ASN A 92 -15.68 13.73 -16.52
CA ASN A 92 -16.79 13.73 -17.46
C ASN A 92 -16.43 14.51 -18.74
N GLY A 93 -16.63 13.90 -19.89
CA GLY A 93 -16.45 14.55 -21.19
C GLY A 93 -14.99 14.80 -21.62
N ILE A 94 -14.00 14.13 -20.99
CA ILE A 94 -12.58 14.23 -21.41
C ILE A 94 -12.40 13.58 -22.79
N THR A 95 -12.92 12.37 -22.95
CA THR A 95 -12.83 11.59 -24.19
C THR A 95 -13.96 10.58 -24.25
N GLU A 96 -14.32 10.18 -25.46
CA GLU A 96 -15.31 9.11 -25.69
C GLU A 96 -14.67 7.72 -25.85
N ASP A 97 -13.33 7.63 -25.94
CA ASP A 97 -12.62 6.36 -26.03
C ASP A 97 -12.48 5.74 -24.65
N ALA A 98 -13.17 4.60 -24.43
CA ALA A 98 -13.16 3.93 -23.13
C ALA A 98 -11.76 3.41 -22.72
N ARG A 99 -10.87 3.11 -23.66
CA ARG A 99 -9.49 2.69 -23.36
C ARG A 99 -8.69 3.83 -22.72
N ILE A 100 -8.86 5.05 -23.23
CA ILE A 100 -8.22 6.26 -22.67
C ILE A 100 -8.83 6.61 -21.32
N GLN A 101 -10.17 6.52 -21.17
CA GLN A 101 -10.84 6.70 -19.88
C GLN A 101 -10.30 5.70 -18.85
N LEU A 102 -10.05 4.44 -19.24
CA LEU A 102 -9.47 3.43 -18.38
C LEU A 102 -8.08 3.83 -17.88
N VAL A 103 -7.22 4.36 -18.74
CA VAL A 103 -5.88 4.83 -18.35
C VAL A 103 -5.98 6.02 -17.38
N ILE A 104 -6.83 7.00 -17.66
CA ILE A 104 -6.94 8.20 -16.82
C ILE A 104 -7.58 7.87 -15.46
N VAL A 105 -8.70 7.14 -15.46
CA VAL A 105 -9.47 6.87 -14.24
C VAL A 105 -8.99 5.59 -13.57
N GLY A 106 -8.86 4.50 -14.31
CA GLY A 106 -8.49 3.20 -13.75
C GLY A 106 -7.04 3.16 -13.25
N PHE A 107 -6.11 3.88 -13.89
CA PHE A 107 -4.72 3.98 -13.43
C PHE A 107 -4.46 5.27 -12.66
N ALA A 108 -4.44 6.43 -13.31
CA ALA A 108 -3.92 7.65 -12.67
C ALA A 108 -4.79 8.12 -11.50
N PHE A 109 -6.13 8.14 -11.64
CA PHE A 109 -7.01 8.51 -10.53
C PHE A 109 -7.05 7.44 -9.42
N SER A 110 -7.03 6.16 -9.78
CA SER A 110 -6.92 5.07 -8.80
C SER A 110 -5.61 5.17 -8.01
N ALA A 111 -4.48 5.47 -8.67
CA ALA A 111 -3.19 5.69 -8.02
C ALA A 111 -3.21 6.92 -7.09
N PHE A 112 -3.92 7.99 -7.46
CA PHE A 112 -4.11 9.15 -6.62
C PHE A 112 -4.88 8.80 -5.33
N ILE A 113 -5.99 8.06 -5.45
CA ILE A 113 -6.78 7.61 -4.30
C ILE A 113 -5.97 6.66 -3.42
N GLU A 114 -5.15 5.78 -4.00
CA GLU A 114 -4.25 4.90 -3.22
C GLU A 114 -3.25 5.71 -2.41
N GLY A 115 -2.59 6.68 -3.04
CA GLY A 115 -1.66 7.59 -2.34
C GLY A 115 -2.32 8.39 -1.23
N ALA A 116 -3.58 8.79 -1.44
CA ALA A 116 -4.35 9.58 -0.49
C ALA A 116 -4.87 8.79 0.71
N ALA A 117 -5.42 7.60 0.50
CA ALA A 117 -6.15 6.85 1.52
C ALA A 117 -5.77 5.36 1.63
N GLY A 118 -5.32 4.71 0.57
CA GLY A 118 -4.96 3.29 0.56
C GLY A 118 -6.11 2.35 0.98
N PHE A 119 -5.76 1.18 1.50
CA PHE A 119 -6.66 0.23 2.19
C PHE A 119 -7.96 -0.14 1.43
N GLY A 120 -7.86 -0.37 0.10
CA GLY A 120 -9.00 -0.76 -0.73
C GLY A 120 -9.92 0.39 -1.17
N THR A 121 -9.67 1.62 -0.74
CA THR A 121 -10.41 2.82 -1.18
C THR A 121 -10.38 3.05 -2.69
N PRO A 122 -9.28 2.77 -3.43
CA PRO A 122 -9.28 2.95 -4.88
C PRO A 122 -10.36 2.14 -5.58
N ALA A 123 -10.51 0.86 -5.25
CA ALA A 123 -11.56 0.03 -5.83
C ALA A 123 -12.97 0.52 -5.45
N ALA A 124 -13.13 1.06 -4.23
CA ALA A 124 -14.41 1.59 -3.76
C ALA A 124 -14.84 2.90 -4.44
N ILE A 125 -13.90 3.65 -5.03
CA ILE A 125 -14.15 4.99 -5.61
C ILE A 125 -13.97 4.99 -7.12
N ALA A 126 -12.84 4.47 -7.63
CA ALA A 126 -12.54 4.50 -9.05
C ALA A 126 -13.41 3.51 -9.85
N ALA A 127 -13.75 2.34 -9.27
CA ALA A 127 -14.57 1.38 -10.00
C ALA A 127 -16.03 1.85 -10.22
N PRO A 128 -16.76 2.41 -9.23
CA PRO A 128 -18.05 3.07 -9.48
C PRO A 128 -17.95 4.22 -10.48
N LEU A 129 -16.88 5.01 -10.46
CA LEU A 129 -16.68 6.08 -11.44
C LEU A 129 -16.54 5.51 -12.87
N LEU A 130 -15.79 4.43 -13.06
CA LEU A 130 -15.72 3.74 -14.35
C LEU A 130 -17.10 3.21 -14.80
N ILE A 131 -17.91 2.69 -13.87
CA ILE A 131 -19.27 2.26 -14.16
C ILE A 131 -20.14 3.46 -14.59
N GLY A 132 -19.98 4.61 -13.95
CA GLY A 132 -20.59 5.88 -14.37
C GLY A 132 -20.20 6.30 -15.79
N LEU A 133 -18.97 5.98 -16.21
CA LEU A 133 -18.44 6.13 -17.57
C LEU A 133 -18.80 4.95 -18.49
N VAL A 134 -19.82 4.17 -18.14
CA VAL A 134 -20.43 3.06 -18.92
C VAL A 134 -19.56 1.80 -19.05
N PHE A 135 -18.57 1.63 -18.18
CA PHE A 135 -17.83 0.36 -18.12
C PHE A 135 -18.70 -0.79 -17.59
N PRO A 136 -18.58 -2.00 -18.13
CA PRO A 136 -19.14 -3.19 -17.50
C PRO A 136 -18.61 -3.32 -16.05
N PRO A 137 -19.48 -3.61 -15.07
CA PRO A 137 -19.07 -3.65 -13.65
C PRO A 137 -17.86 -4.56 -13.37
N MET A 138 -17.79 -5.70 -14.08
CA MET A 138 -16.68 -6.63 -13.95
C MET A 138 -15.38 -6.09 -14.57
N ALA A 139 -15.46 -5.34 -15.67
CA ALA A 139 -14.30 -4.67 -16.27
C ALA A 139 -13.73 -3.62 -15.30
N ALA A 140 -14.60 -2.84 -14.67
CA ALA A 140 -14.21 -1.86 -13.66
C ALA A 140 -13.51 -2.51 -12.45
N ALA A 141 -14.09 -3.61 -11.91
CA ALA A 141 -13.49 -4.34 -10.78
C ALA A 141 -12.10 -4.89 -11.11
N ILE A 142 -11.94 -5.62 -12.24
CA ILE A 142 -10.66 -6.18 -12.69
C ILE A 142 -9.62 -5.07 -12.85
N SER A 143 -9.98 -4.00 -13.55
CA SER A 143 -9.06 -2.91 -13.86
C SER A 143 -8.56 -2.19 -12.61
N CYS A 144 -9.46 -1.83 -11.69
CA CYS A 144 -9.08 -1.16 -10.47
C CYS A 144 -8.23 -2.04 -9.54
N LEU A 145 -8.49 -3.35 -9.47
CA LEU A 145 -7.68 -4.26 -8.67
C LEU A 145 -6.25 -4.39 -9.21
N ILE A 146 -6.09 -4.49 -10.54
CA ILE A 146 -4.75 -4.68 -11.14
C ILE A 146 -3.98 -3.37 -11.17
N LEU A 147 -4.57 -2.29 -11.69
CA LEU A 147 -3.89 -1.01 -11.87
C LEU A 147 -3.54 -0.32 -10.54
N ASN A 148 -4.29 -0.64 -9.48
CA ASN A 148 -3.98 -0.15 -8.13
C ASN A 148 -2.68 -0.72 -7.56
N SER A 149 -2.13 -1.82 -8.08
CA SER A 149 -0.94 -2.45 -7.49
C SER A 149 0.32 -1.59 -7.60
N THR A 150 0.45 -0.80 -8.68
CA THR A 150 1.62 0.07 -8.90
C THR A 150 1.86 1.07 -7.75
N PRO A 151 0.85 1.86 -7.31
CA PRO A 151 1.04 2.86 -6.26
C PRO A 151 1.06 2.29 -4.83
N VAL A 152 0.65 1.03 -4.61
CA VAL A 152 0.44 0.43 -3.28
C VAL A 152 1.65 0.53 -2.33
N PRO A 153 2.92 0.41 -2.74
CA PRO A 153 4.04 0.59 -1.82
C PRO A 153 4.03 1.95 -1.11
N PHE A 154 3.40 2.94 -1.73
CA PHE A 154 3.29 4.32 -1.24
C PHE A 154 1.83 4.74 -0.97
N GLY A 155 0.94 3.77 -0.78
CA GLY A 155 -0.45 4.00 -0.39
C GLY A 155 -0.57 4.64 0.98
N ALA A 156 -1.68 5.36 1.25
CA ALA A 156 -1.95 6.07 2.50
C ALA A 156 -0.69 6.77 3.05
N ALA A 157 -0.18 7.73 2.30
CA ALA A 157 1.05 8.47 2.64
C ALA A 157 2.27 7.58 2.93
N GLY A 158 2.52 6.60 2.07
CA GLY A 158 3.72 5.76 2.14
C GLY A 158 3.72 4.75 3.28
N THR A 159 2.57 4.50 3.89
CA THR A 159 2.45 3.61 5.05
C THR A 159 3.11 2.24 4.85
N PRO A 160 2.94 1.52 3.72
CA PRO A 160 3.58 0.22 3.54
C PRO A 160 5.12 0.27 3.55
N THR A 161 5.72 1.20 2.81
CA THR A 161 7.18 1.37 2.77
C THR A 161 7.72 1.83 4.13
N ASN A 162 7.02 2.77 4.80
CA ASN A 162 7.38 3.22 6.13
C ASN A 162 7.33 2.06 7.14
N ALA A 163 6.28 1.25 7.11
CA ALA A 163 6.14 0.10 8.00
C ALA A 163 7.26 -0.94 7.78
N ALA A 164 7.65 -1.21 6.52
CA ALA A 164 8.78 -2.07 6.21
C ALA A 164 10.10 -1.52 6.78
N ALA A 165 10.32 -0.20 6.68
CA ALA A 165 11.52 0.45 7.19
C ALA A 165 11.55 0.51 8.72
N ASP A 166 10.47 0.97 9.33
CA ASP A 166 10.40 1.25 10.77
C ASP A 166 10.51 -0.04 11.60
N ILE A 167 9.91 -1.15 11.12
CA ILE A 167 9.92 -2.43 11.84
C ILE A 167 11.33 -3.06 11.92
N VAL A 168 12.23 -2.75 10.97
CA VAL A 168 13.61 -3.25 10.96
C VAL A 168 14.63 -2.21 11.44
N LYS A 169 14.19 -1.02 11.81
CA LYS A 169 15.07 0.12 12.16
C LYS A 169 16.17 -0.24 13.16
N GLU A 170 15.81 -0.96 14.23
CA GLU A 170 16.77 -1.35 15.27
C GLU A 170 17.70 -2.50 14.83
N MET A 171 17.46 -3.11 13.68
CA MET A 171 18.32 -4.16 13.11
C MET A 171 19.41 -3.57 12.19
N LEU A 172 19.26 -2.34 11.70
CA LEU A 172 20.18 -1.70 10.76
C LEU A 172 21.62 -1.55 11.27
N PRO A 173 21.88 -1.26 12.57
CA PRO A 173 23.25 -1.21 13.09
C PRO A 173 24.01 -2.51 12.89
N SER A 174 23.33 -3.67 12.85
CA SER A 174 23.97 -4.98 12.63
C SER A 174 24.60 -5.14 11.23
N ILE A 175 24.20 -4.29 10.27
CA ILE A 175 24.76 -4.21 8.92
C ILE A 175 25.52 -2.90 8.67
N GLY A 176 25.92 -2.19 9.74
CA GLY A 176 26.72 -0.96 9.66
C GLY A 176 25.95 0.29 9.25
N ILE A 177 24.62 0.25 9.16
CA ILE A 177 23.78 1.41 8.80
C ILE A 177 23.38 2.16 10.06
N THR A 178 23.83 3.41 10.17
CA THR A 178 23.52 4.31 11.30
C THR A 178 22.56 5.44 10.91
N ASP A 179 22.55 5.85 9.63
CA ASP A 179 21.62 6.86 9.11
C ASP A 179 20.36 6.21 8.55
N PHE A 180 19.38 6.07 9.42
CA PHE A 180 18.07 5.50 9.10
C PHE A 180 17.34 6.29 8.00
N GLU A 181 17.43 7.61 8.01
CA GLU A 181 16.66 8.45 7.08
C GLU A 181 17.18 8.31 5.64
N THR A 182 18.49 8.34 5.45
CA THR A 182 19.10 8.13 4.14
C THR A 182 18.85 6.70 3.64
N TRP A 183 18.96 5.71 4.53
CA TRP A 183 18.65 4.32 4.18
C TRP A 183 17.18 4.14 3.78
N LYS A 184 16.25 4.77 4.50
CA LYS A 184 14.81 4.72 4.21
C LYS A 184 14.48 5.33 2.84
N LEU A 185 15.15 6.42 2.46
CA LEU A 185 15.04 6.98 1.10
C LEU A 185 15.54 5.97 0.05
N GLY A 186 16.64 5.29 0.31
CA GLY A 186 17.14 4.21 -0.55
C GLY A 186 16.13 3.08 -0.71
N LEU A 187 15.55 2.58 0.38
CA LEU A 187 14.50 1.56 0.35
C LEU A 187 13.26 2.05 -0.43
N SER A 188 12.87 3.30 -0.23
CA SER A 188 11.76 3.92 -0.96
C SER A 188 12.02 3.91 -2.46
N PHE A 189 13.19 4.39 -2.90
CA PHE A 189 13.57 4.41 -4.31
C PHE A 189 13.61 3.03 -4.95
N ILE A 190 14.24 2.05 -4.29
CA ILE A 190 14.36 0.68 -4.81
C ILE A 190 12.98 0.00 -4.85
N SER A 191 12.11 0.26 -3.86
CA SER A 191 10.71 -0.21 -3.88
C SER A 191 9.93 0.37 -5.06
N ALA A 192 10.16 1.65 -5.41
CA ALA A 192 9.53 2.29 -6.54
C ALA A 192 10.00 1.73 -7.88
N LEU A 193 11.27 1.35 -8.00
CA LEU A 193 11.91 0.99 -9.27
C LEU A 193 11.21 -0.20 -9.96
N GLY A 194 10.97 -1.28 -9.26
CA GLY A 194 10.29 -2.46 -9.82
C GLY A 194 8.84 -2.16 -10.20
N MET A 195 8.16 -1.31 -9.42
CA MET A 195 6.78 -0.91 -9.70
C MET A 195 6.68 0.01 -10.92
N ALA A 196 7.63 0.92 -11.10
CA ALA A 196 7.71 1.80 -12.26
C ALA A 196 7.93 0.99 -13.55
N VAL A 197 8.94 0.11 -13.58
CA VAL A 197 9.18 -0.76 -14.74
C VAL A 197 7.94 -1.62 -15.05
N GLY A 198 7.24 -2.09 -14.00
CA GLY A 198 5.98 -2.81 -14.15
C GLY A 198 4.87 -1.97 -14.76
N ALA A 199 4.76 -0.69 -14.41
CA ALA A 199 3.73 0.21 -14.92
C ALA A 199 3.80 0.38 -16.45
N LEU A 200 5.01 0.41 -17.03
CA LEU A 200 5.22 0.50 -18.49
C LEU A 200 4.47 -0.61 -19.26
N LEU A 201 4.30 -1.77 -18.67
CA LEU A 201 3.64 -2.89 -19.32
C LEU A 201 2.21 -3.12 -18.82
N ILE A 202 1.98 -3.00 -17.50
CA ILE A 202 0.72 -3.46 -16.89
C ILE A 202 -0.47 -2.61 -17.31
N ILE A 203 -0.28 -1.31 -17.54
CA ILE A 203 -1.34 -0.40 -18.00
C ILE A 203 -1.89 -0.91 -19.34
N PHE A 204 -1.00 -1.21 -20.28
CA PHE A 204 -1.37 -1.74 -21.58
C PHE A 204 -2.00 -3.16 -21.50
N VAL A 205 -1.43 -4.03 -20.67
CA VAL A 205 -1.96 -5.38 -20.42
C VAL A 205 -3.41 -5.33 -19.91
N VAL A 206 -3.72 -4.41 -18.99
CA VAL A 206 -5.10 -4.26 -18.48
C VAL A 206 -6.05 -3.76 -19.57
N VAL A 207 -5.64 -2.77 -20.38
CA VAL A 207 -6.44 -2.34 -21.53
C VAL A 207 -6.70 -3.53 -22.46
N GLY A 208 -5.69 -4.34 -22.75
CA GLY A 208 -5.82 -5.55 -23.57
C GLY A 208 -6.74 -6.62 -22.97
N ILE A 209 -6.70 -6.83 -21.66
CA ILE A 209 -7.62 -7.71 -20.95
C ILE A 209 -9.07 -7.21 -21.10
N VAL A 210 -9.29 -5.92 -20.91
CA VAL A 210 -10.62 -5.30 -21.01
C VAL A 210 -11.16 -5.41 -22.43
N THR A 211 -10.37 -5.07 -23.45
CA THR A 211 -10.80 -5.19 -24.86
C THR A 211 -11.09 -6.63 -25.27
N ARG A 212 -10.27 -7.59 -24.81
CA ARG A 212 -10.45 -9.01 -25.07
C ARG A 212 -11.68 -9.60 -24.39
N MET A 213 -11.94 -9.23 -23.13
CA MET A 213 -13.03 -9.84 -22.35
C MET A 213 -14.38 -9.17 -22.61
N PHE A 214 -14.40 -7.85 -22.80
CA PHE A 214 -15.63 -7.04 -22.82
C PHE A 214 -15.86 -6.29 -24.13
N GLY A 215 -14.88 -6.25 -25.03
CA GLY A 215 -15.01 -5.62 -26.34
C GLY A 215 -15.86 -6.43 -27.32
N LYS A 216 -16.41 -5.77 -28.34
CA LYS A 216 -17.19 -6.37 -29.41
C LYS A 216 -16.40 -7.47 -30.16
N ASN A 217 -15.16 -7.18 -30.52
CA ASN A 217 -14.30 -8.09 -31.29
C ASN A 217 -13.62 -9.16 -30.41
N LYS A 218 -13.77 -9.13 -29.09
CA LYS A 218 -13.07 -10.03 -28.14
C LYS A 218 -11.55 -10.13 -28.42
N SER A 219 -10.94 -9.02 -28.86
CA SER A 219 -9.55 -8.98 -29.34
C SER A 219 -8.66 -8.15 -28.41
N PHE A 220 -7.51 -8.73 -28.06
CA PHE A 220 -6.43 -7.99 -27.38
C PHE A 220 -5.81 -6.90 -28.31
N MET A 221 -5.86 -7.13 -29.63
CA MET A 221 -5.31 -6.19 -30.62
C MET A 221 -6.04 -4.86 -30.65
N ASP A 222 -7.30 -4.81 -30.18
CA ASP A 222 -8.04 -3.55 -30.05
C ASP A 222 -7.39 -2.58 -29.05
N ALA A 223 -6.45 -3.05 -28.21
CA ALA A 223 -5.65 -2.21 -27.33
C ALA A 223 -4.44 -1.55 -28.01
N LEU A 224 -3.92 -2.11 -29.12
CA LEU A 224 -2.70 -1.58 -29.77
C LEU A 224 -2.75 -0.10 -30.14
N PRO A 225 -3.87 0.44 -30.67
CA PRO A 225 -3.93 1.86 -31.04
C PRO A 225 -3.71 2.83 -29.86
N VAL A 226 -3.89 2.38 -28.60
CA VAL A 226 -3.69 3.19 -27.40
C VAL A 226 -2.38 2.88 -26.67
N LEU A 227 -1.56 1.97 -27.17
CA LEU A 227 -0.23 1.68 -26.61
C LEU A 227 0.62 2.93 -26.40
N PRO A 228 0.72 3.88 -27.38
CA PRO A 228 1.50 5.10 -27.18
C PRO A 228 1.00 5.95 -26.00
N PHE A 229 -0.33 6.04 -25.79
CA PHE A 229 -0.92 6.76 -24.67
C PHE A 229 -0.69 6.02 -23.33
N CYS A 230 -0.75 4.69 -23.32
CA CYS A 230 -0.44 3.88 -22.13
C CYS A 230 1.02 4.08 -21.69
N LEU A 231 1.97 4.04 -22.65
CA LEU A 231 3.38 4.28 -22.36
C LEU A 231 3.62 5.71 -21.90
N PHE A 232 2.98 6.69 -22.53
CA PHE A 232 3.06 8.09 -22.10
C PHE A 232 2.56 8.26 -20.67
N ALA A 233 1.42 7.65 -20.33
CA ALA A 233 0.87 7.68 -18.97
C ALA A 233 1.83 7.08 -17.94
N ALA A 234 2.42 5.90 -18.27
CA ALA A 234 3.41 5.26 -17.41
C ALA A 234 4.65 6.14 -17.23
N VAL A 235 5.23 6.65 -18.32
CA VAL A 235 6.45 7.48 -18.27
C VAL A 235 6.23 8.75 -17.45
N VAL A 236 5.11 9.45 -17.66
CA VAL A 236 4.78 10.65 -16.86
C VAL A 236 4.66 10.31 -15.39
N PHE A 237 3.96 9.24 -15.04
CA PHE A 237 3.86 8.80 -13.66
C PHE A 237 5.22 8.43 -13.08
N ASP A 238 5.99 7.61 -13.79
CA ASP A 238 7.24 7.03 -13.32
C ASP A 238 8.33 8.08 -13.07
N ILE A 239 8.40 9.14 -13.91
CA ILE A 239 9.34 10.25 -13.70
C ILE A 239 9.11 10.85 -12.30
N PHE A 240 7.90 11.26 -11.98
CA PHE A 240 7.61 11.87 -10.68
C PHE A 240 7.65 10.84 -9.54
N PHE A 241 7.18 9.62 -9.78
CA PHE A 241 7.18 8.53 -8.81
C PHE A 241 8.60 8.19 -8.33
N LEU A 242 9.55 8.03 -9.27
CA LEU A 242 10.95 7.74 -8.95
C LEU A 242 11.68 8.94 -8.34
N LEU A 243 11.46 10.16 -8.85
CA LEU A 243 12.08 11.37 -8.30
C LEU A 243 11.61 11.62 -6.85
N LEU A 244 10.32 11.53 -6.60
CA LEU A 244 9.77 11.74 -5.25
C LEU A 244 10.23 10.65 -4.29
N ALA A 245 10.22 9.37 -4.69
CA ALA A 245 10.70 8.27 -3.87
C ALA A 245 12.17 8.42 -3.50
N LYS A 246 13.01 8.93 -4.41
CA LYS A 246 14.46 9.07 -4.22
C LYS A 246 14.84 10.28 -3.37
N PHE A 247 14.18 11.42 -3.56
CA PHE A 247 14.65 12.69 -3.01
C PHE A 247 13.78 13.24 -1.87
N ILE A 248 12.52 12.85 -1.79
CA ILE A 248 11.58 13.40 -0.81
C ILE A 248 11.15 12.33 0.22
N GLY A 249 10.76 11.14 -0.25
CA GLY A 249 10.36 10.02 0.60
C GLY A 249 9.04 9.40 0.20
N SER A 250 8.71 8.31 0.88
CA SER A 250 7.57 7.44 0.58
C SER A 250 6.21 8.14 0.75
N GLU A 251 6.12 9.15 1.63
CA GLU A 251 4.85 9.70 2.11
C GLU A 251 4.03 10.40 1.02
N ILE A 252 4.70 10.98 0.01
CA ILE A 252 4.01 11.74 -1.05
C ILE A 252 4.13 11.13 -2.44
N THR A 253 4.91 10.06 -2.55
CA THR A 253 5.33 9.50 -3.84
C THR A 253 4.13 9.18 -4.74
N SER A 254 3.19 8.33 -4.31
CA SER A 254 2.01 7.99 -5.10
C SER A 254 1.04 9.16 -5.26
N LEU A 255 0.76 9.89 -4.18
CA LEU A 255 -0.21 10.97 -4.17
C LEU A 255 0.14 12.07 -5.19
N THR A 256 1.37 12.57 -5.11
CA THR A 256 1.82 13.70 -5.95
C THR A 256 2.10 13.28 -7.38
N ALA A 257 2.76 12.13 -7.59
CA ALA A 257 3.01 11.61 -8.94
C ALA A 257 1.69 11.38 -9.69
N ALA A 258 0.70 10.75 -9.03
CA ALA A 258 -0.60 10.49 -9.65
C ALA A 258 -1.39 11.79 -9.90
N ALA A 259 -1.37 12.76 -8.97
CA ALA A 259 -2.03 14.06 -9.17
C ALA A 259 -1.48 14.79 -10.40
N ILE A 260 -0.16 14.86 -10.55
CA ILE A 260 0.49 15.46 -11.73
C ILE A 260 0.09 14.69 -13.00
N THR A 261 0.14 13.35 -12.94
CA THR A 261 -0.21 12.49 -14.08
C THR A 261 -1.65 12.72 -14.53
N ILE A 262 -2.61 12.83 -13.62
CA ILE A 262 -4.02 13.12 -13.95
C ILE A 262 -4.11 14.40 -14.81
N PHE A 263 -3.53 15.49 -14.34
CA PHE A 263 -3.63 16.77 -15.07
C PHE A 263 -2.92 16.72 -16.43
N VAL A 264 -1.76 16.08 -16.52
CA VAL A 264 -1.03 15.90 -17.77
C VAL A 264 -1.83 15.05 -18.76
N LEU A 265 -2.41 13.92 -18.33
CA LEU A 265 -3.19 13.04 -19.20
C LEU A 265 -4.49 13.69 -19.67
N ILE A 266 -5.17 14.44 -18.80
CA ILE A 266 -6.37 15.20 -19.20
C ILE A 266 -6.01 16.26 -20.24
N GLY A 267 -4.91 16.98 -20.03
CA GLY A 267 -4.41 17.97 -21.00
C GLY A 267 -4.05 17.33 -22.34
N ALA A 268 -3.33 16.20 -22.32
CA ALA A 268 -2.95 15.44 -23.51
C ALA A 268 -4.18 14.93 -24.28
N ALA A 269 -5.17 14.35 -23.58
CA ALA A 269 -6.38 13.86 -24.19
C ALA A 269 -7.21 14.98 -24.86
N LYS A 270 -7.34 16.12 -24.18
CA LYS A 270 -8.04 17.30 -24.74
C LYS A 270 -7.30 17.93 -25.93
N ALA A 271 -5.97 17.87 -25.93
CA ALA A 271 -5.14 18.34 -27.05
C ALA A 271 -5.08 17.33 -28.22
N GLY A 272 -5.68 16.15 -28.08
CA GLY A 272 -5.60 15.09 -29.10
C GLY A 272 -4.22 14.40 -29.16
N PHE A 273 -3.35 14.61 -28.16
CA PHE A 273 -1.99 14.07 -28.15
C PHE A 273 -2.00 12.56 -27.88
N LEU A 274 -1.38 11.79 -28.80
CA LEU A 274 -1.32 10.31 -28.76
C LEU A 274 -2.69 9.63 -28.68
N MET A 275 -3.76 10.32 -29.12
CA MET A 275 -5.09 9.74 -29.16
C MET A 275 -5.24 8.78 -30.35
N PRO A 276 -5.98 7.67 -30.17
CA PRO A 276 -6.23 6.74 -31.27
C PRO A 276 -7.10 7.38 -32.35
N LYS A 277 -6.87 6.99 -33.61
CA LYS A 277 -7.66 7.49 -34.76
C LYS A 277 -9.11 7.01 -34.73
N THR A 278 -9.36 5.85 -34.13
CA THR A 278 -10.68 5.23 -34.03
C THR A 278 -11.11 5.17 -32.56
N ILE A 279 -12.26 5.73 -32.25
CA ILE A 279 -12.86 5.67 -30.92
C ILE A 279 -13.36 4.26 -30.65
N TRP A 280 -12.99 3.71 -29.51
CA TRP A 280 -13.44 2.39 -29.06
C TRP A 280 -14.41 2.56 -27.88
N ARG A 281 -15.58 1.88 -27.98
CA ARG A 281 -16.64 1.91 -26.97
C ARG A 281 -17.12 0.48 -26.67
N PHE A 282 -17.77 0.30 -25.52
CA PHE A 282 -18.51 -0.93 -25.19
C PHE A 282 -19.83 -0.99 -25.95
N GLU A 283 -20.34 -2.19 -26.24
CA GLU A 283 -21.66 -2.38 -26.89
C GLU A 283 -22.83 -1.80 -26.06
N SER A 284 -22.64 -1.70 -24.73
CA SER A 284 -23.63 -1.11 -23.82
C SER A 284 -23.78 0.41 -23.93
N ASP A 285 -22.82 1.08 -24.57
CA ASP A 285 -22.80 2.55 -24.71
C ASP A 285 -23.89 3.09 -25.65
N GLU A 286 -24.41 2.28 -26.55
CA GLU A 286 -25.44 2.70 -27.52
C GLU A 286 -26.82 2.95 -26.88
N LYS A 287 -27.00 2.61 -25.57
CA LYS A 287 -28.32 2.58 -24.92
C LYS A 287 -28.49 3.44 -23.68
N LYS A 288 -27.49 4.23 -23.24
CA LYS A 288 -27.61 5.04 -22.03
C LYS A 288 -27.47 6.53 -22.29
N ASP A 289 -28.54 7.26 -21.99
CA ASP A 289 -28.47 8.71 -21.79
C ASP A 289 -27.40 9.02 -20.73
N LYS A 290 -26.50 9.96 -21.05
CA LYS A 290 -25.49 10.47 -20.09
C LYS A 290 -26.23 10.95 -18.85
N ARG A 291 -26.09 10.25 -17.73
CA ARG A 291 -26.52 10.77 -16.44
C ARG A 291 -25.71 12.04 -16.17
N THR A 292 -26.36 13.17 -16.28
CA THR A 292 -25.88 14.42 -15.70
C THR A 292 -26.01 14.24 -14.18
N GLU A 293 -24.95 13.72 -13.52
CA GLU A 293 -24.88 13.82 -12.07
C GLU A 293 -24.82 15.31 -11.71
N ASP A 294 -25.59 15.73 -10.71
CA ASP A 294 -25.52 17.06 -10.13
C ASP A 294 -24.12 17.27 -9.54
N ILE A 295 -23.25 17.89 -10.35
CA ILE A 295 -21.88 18.21 -9.90
C ILE A 295 -22.00 19.39 -8.92
N PRO A 296 -21.51 19.26 -7.69
CA PRO A 296 -21.59 20.33 -6.69
C PRO A 296 -21.05 21.67 -7.22
N HIS A 297 -21.73 22.78 -6.92
CA HIS A 297 -21.35 24.15 -7.29
C HIS A 297 -20.10 24.64 -6.56
N MET A 298 -19.06 23.80 -6.49
CA MET A 298 -17.77 24.10 -5.88
C MET A 298 -16.73 24.30 -6.98
N SER A 299 -15.83 25.29 -6.82
CA SER A 299 -14.70 25.42 -7.75
C SER A 299 -13.76 24.22 -7.63
N LEU A 300 -13.20 23.78 -8.76
CA LEU A 300 -12.25 22.65 -8.78
C LEU A 300 -11.05 22.94 -7.88
N PHE A 301 -10.53 24.17 -7.89
CA PHE A 301 -9.42 24.58 -7.03
C PHE A 301 -9.76 24.37 -5.53
N LYS A 302 -10.97 24.80 -5.09
CA LYS A 302 -11.43 24.59 -3.71
C LYS A 302 -11.48 23.10 -3.34
N ALA A 303 -11.88 22.23 -4.26
CA ALA A 303 -11.94 20.79 -4.04
C ALA A 303 -10.53 20.17 -3.86
N TRP A 304 -9.49 20.71 -4.53
CA TRP A 304 -8.11 20.22 -4.47
C TRP A 304 -7.29 20.81 -3.32
N ILE A 305 -7.72 21.91 -2.68
CA ILE A 305 -6.94 22.58 -1.62
C ILE A 305 -6.39 21.61 -0.56
N PRO A 306 -7.18 20.68 0.03
CA PRO A 306 -6.65 19.81 1.08
C PRO A 306 -5.53 18.90 0.60
N TYR A 307 -5.61 18.35 -0.59
CA TYR A 307 -4.54 17.51 -1.16
C TYR A 307 -3.30 18.32 -1.53
N LEU A 308 -3.49 19.53 -2.07
CA LEU A 308 -2.37 20.45 -2.33
C LEU A 308 -1.66 20.82 -1.03
N PHE A 309 -2.41 21.09 0.03
CA PHE A 309 -1.84 21.37 1.35
C PHE A 309 -1.03 20.17 1.88
N VAL A 310 -1.58 18.95 1.83
CA VAL A 310 -0.89 17.73 2.24
C VAL A 310 0.42 17.56 1.49
N SER A 311 0.37 17.66 0.15
CA SER A 311 1.55 17.51 -0.70
C SER A 311 2.60 18.58 -0.39
N LEU A 312 2.19 19.84 -0.31
CA LEU A 312 3.08 20.97 -0.03
C LEU A 312 3.71 20.85 1.36
N TRP A 313 2.92 20.53 2.39
CA TRP A 313 3.41 20.33 3.75
C TRP A 313 4.49 19.24 3.80
N LEU A 314 4.22 18.09 3.20
CA LEU A 314 5.16 16.97 3.20
C LEU A 314 6.42 17.29 2.41
N ILE A 315 6.32 17.95 1.25
CA ILE A 315 7.49 18.41 0.49
C ILE A 315 8.34 19.37 1.34
N LEU A 316 7.76 20.46 1.84
CA LEU A 316 8.48 21.48 2.58
C LEU A 316 9.15 20.93 3.84
N THR A 317 8.47 20.06 4.58
CA THR A 317 9.01 19.48 5.82
C THR A 317 10.08 18.41 5.57
N ARG A 318 10.22 17.89 4.35
CA ARG A 318 11.25 16.88 3.98
C ARG A 318 12.49 17.49 3.31
N ILE A 319 12.44 18.74 2.87
CA ILE A 319 13.59 19.45 2.27
C ILE A 319 14.57 19.83 3.40
N PRO A 320 15.81 19.25 3.42
CA PRO A 320 16.77 19.51 4.51
C PRO A 320 17.18 20.99 4.64
N GLN A 321 17.29 21.67 3.50
CA GLN A 321 17.73 23.08 3.39
C GLN A 321 16.78 24.05 4.12
N LEU A 322 15.52 23.68 4.29
CA LEU A 322 14.54 24.52 5.00
C LEU A 322 14.65 24.41 6.53
N GLY A 323 15.40 23.45 7.06
CA GLY A 323 15.60 23.26 8.50
C GLY A 323 14.35 22.91 9.31
N LEU A 324 13.22 22.63 8.66
CA LEU A 324 11.92 22.39 9.31
C LEU A 324 11.85 21.01 10.00
N LYS A 325 12.64 20.04 9.53
CA LYS A 325 12.61 18.65 10.02
C LYS A 325 13.02 18.54 11.49
N GLY A 326 14.02 19.29 11.93
CA GLY A 326 14.51 19.28 13.31
C GLY A 326 13.43 19.66 14.33
N PRO A 327 12.85 20.87 14.27
CA PRO A 327 11.76 21.30 15.15
C PRO A 327 10.54 20.35 15.13
N ILE A 328 10.16 19.84 13.96
CA ILE A 328 9.02 18.92 13.84
C ILE A 328 9.30 17.58 14.54
N LYS A 329 10.54 17.08 14.47
CA LYS A 329 10.95 15.84 15.15
C LYS A 329 11.17 15.98 16.64
N SER A 330 11.36 17.19 17.16
CA SER A 330 11.68 17.41 18.58
C SER A 330 10.50 17.19 19.53
N VAL A 331 9.26 17.27 19.01
CA VAL A 331 8.04 17.06 19.82
C VAL A 331 7.76 15.56 19.90
N VAL A 332 8.29 14.91 20.93
CA VAL A 332 8.24 13.45 21.10
C VAL A 332 7.56 13.08 22.42
N ILE A 333 6.61 12.15 22.36
CA ILE A 333 6.13 11.40 23.53
C ILE A 333 7.02 10.17 23.67
N SER A 334 7.66 10.00 24.83
CA SER A 334 8.51 8.86 25.14
C SER A 334 7.98 8.09 26.33
N VAL A 335 7.81 6.79 26.17
CA VAL A 335 7.53 5.83 27.26
C VAL A 335 8.74 4.91 27.37
N LYS A 336 9.46 4.99 28.47
CA LYS A 336 10.66 4.19 28.74
C LYS A 336 10.43 3.27 29.93
N GLY A 337 11.10 2.12 29.95
CA GLY A 337 11.00 1.18 31.06
C GLY A 337 9.59 0.62 31.24
N ILE A 338 8.94 0.23 30.15
CA ILE A 338 7.58 -0.33 30.17
C ILE A 338 7.52 -1.50 31.14
N LEU A 339 6.59 -1.46 32.09
CA LEU A 339 6.43 -2.43 33.17
C LEU A 339 7.72 -2.70 33.98
N GLY A 340 8.64 -1.74 34.03
CA GLY A 340 9.92 -1.88 34.75
C GLY A 340 11.03 -2.58 33.96
N VAL A 341 10.82 -2.93 32.69
CA VAL A 341 11.84 -3.48 31.80
C VAL A 341 12.58 -2.34 31.09
N PRO A 342 13.89 -2.08 31.40
CA PRO A 342 14.60 -0.87 30.93
C PRO A 342 14.63 -0.70 29.42
N ASP A 343 14.81 -1.80 28.68
CA ASP A 343 14.93 -1.80 27.21
C ASP A 343 13.59 -1.79 26.47
N ALA A 344 12.48 -2.01 27.20
CA ALA A 344 11.15 -1.89 26.63
C ALA A 344 10.74 -0.40 26.57
N ALA A 345 10.76 0.19 25.38
CA ALA A 345 10.50 1.61 25.19
C ALA A 345 9.68 1.86 23.91
N TRP A 346 9.01 3.02 23.88
CA TRP A 346 8.32 3.53 22.72
C TRP A 346 8.46 5.04 22.62
N ASN A 347 8.71 5.55 21.42
CA ASN A 347 8.86 6.96 21.13
C ASN A 347 7.97 7.36 19.97
N PHE A 348 7.19 8.42 20.12
CA PHE A 348 6.27 8.92 19.12
C PHE A 348 6.51 10.40 18.82
N ALA A 349 7.03 10.70 17.62
CA ALA A 349 7.25 12.07 17.15
C ALA A 349 5.94 12.64 16.55
N ILE A 350 5.16 13.33 17.38
CA ILE A 350 3.78 13.75 17.08
C ILE A 350 3.68 14.54 15.77
N LEU A 351 4.46 15.63 15.65
CA LEU A 351 4.39 16.52 14.48
C LEU A 351 5.07 15.94 13.23
N ASN A 352 5.96 14.96 13.41
CA ASN A 352 6.61 14.28 12.30
C ASN A 352 5.72 13.20 11.69
N ASN A 353 4.68 12.77 12.39
CA ASN A 353 3.74 11.76 11.90
C ASN A 353 2.79 12.36 10.87
N PRO A 354 2.76 11.87 9.61
CA PRO A 354 1.91 12.40 8.54
C PRO A 354 0.42 12.34 8.85
N GLY A 355 0.00 11.41 9.69
CA GLY A 355 -1.40 11.28 10.11
C GLY A 355 -1.88 12.47 10.93
N ILE A 356 -1.01 13.06 11.76
CA ILE A 356 -1.33 14.26 12.55
C ILE A 356 -1.10 15.51 11.70
N ALA A 357 0.12 15.71 11.25
CA ALA A 357 0.48 16.83 10.39
C ALA A 357 1.09 16.28 9.08
N PRO A 358 0.38 16.36 7.93
CA PRO A 358 -0.71 17.31 7.63
C PRO A 358 -2.16 16.78 7.71
N PHE A 359 -2.42 15.44 7.77
CA PHE A 359 -3.77 14.93 7.50
C PHE A 359 -4.84 15.43 8.48
N ILE A 360 -4.70 15.18 9.78
CA ILE A 360 -5.69 15.65 10.78
C ILE A 360 -5.73 17.19 10.80
N LEU A 361 -4.57 17.85 10.67
CA LEU A 361 -4.51 19.30 10.64
C LEU A 361 -5.34 19.90 9.50
N ILE A 362 -5.17 19.40 8.27
CA ILE A 362 -5.94 19.93 7.13
C ILE A 362 -7.44 19.59 7.24
N VAL A 363 -7.81 18.46 7.84
CA VAL A 363 -9.21 18.15 8.11
C VAL A 363 -9.81 19.21 9.02
N LEU A 364 -9.15 19.55 10.10
CA LEU A 364 -9.61 20.60 11.03
C LEU A 364 -9.72 21.97 10.35
N LEU A 365 -8.74 22.34 9.53
CA LEU A 365 -8.76 23.59 8.75
C LEU A 365 -9.86 23.58 7.67
N SER A 366 -10.26 22.42 7.17
CA SER A 366 -11.27 22.27 6.12
C SER A 366 -12.70 22.30 6.66
N ILE A 367 -12.92 22.15 7.98
CA ILE A 367 -14.25 22.27 8.58
C ILE A 367 -14.87 23.64 8.25
N PRO A 368 -14.24 24.79 8.59
CA PRO A 368 -14.77 26.09 8.20
C PRO A 368 -14.69 26.37 6.69
N LEU A 369 -13.67 25.84 5.98
CA LEU A 369 -13.51 26.00 4.53
C LEU A 369 -14.73 25.48 3.76
N TYR A 370 -15.30 24.35 4.20
CA TYR A 370 -16.46 23.71 3.55
C TYR A 370 -17.79 24.01 4.28
N GLY A 371 -17.75 24.73 5.41
CA GLY A 371 -18.95 25.04 6.20
C GLY A 371 -19.61 23.81 6.82
N LEU A 372 -18.78 22.82 7.27
CA LEU A 372 -19.30 21.58 7.85
C LEU A 372 -19.88 21.83 9.23
N THR A 373 -21.07 21.27 9.48
CA THR A 373 -21.74 21.34 10.79
C THR A 373 -21.12 20.38 11.80
N GLY A 374 -21.29 20.62 13.10
CA GLY A 374 -20.81 19.74 14.15
C GLY A 374 -21.34 18.30 14.03
N THR A 375 -22.59 18.13 13.56
CA THR A 375 -23.17 16.80 13.31
C THR A 375 -22.44 16.08 12.18
N GLN A 376 -22.17 16.77 11.07
CA GLN A 376 -21.40 16.20 9.95
C GLN A 376 -19.96 15.83 10.37
N VAL A 377 -19.31 16.68 11.16
CA VAL A 377 -17.98 16.39 11.70
C VAL A 377 -18.00 15.11 12.55
N LYS A 378 -18.97 14.97 13.46
CA LYS A 378 -19.13 13.77 14.28
C LYS A 378 -19.36 12.51 13.41
N GLU A 379 -20.19 12.61 12.37
CA GLU A 379 -20.40 11.50 11.42
C GLU A 379 -19.11 11.10 10.69
N ILE A 380 -18.32 12.07 10.22
CA ILE A 380 -17.05 11.85 9.53
C ILE A 380 -16.08 11.10 10.46
N PHE A 381 -15.90 11.58 11.69
CA PHE A 381 -15.02 10.93 12.66
C PHE A 381 -15.47 9.52 13.03
N SER A 382 -16.78 9.33 13.27
CA SER A 382 -17.35 8.01 13.60
C SER A 382 -17.22 7.03 12.43
N LYS A 383 -17.51 7.46 11.19
CA LYS A 383 -17.34 6.65 9.98
C LYS A 383 -15.87 6.24 9.81
N SER A 384 -14.94 7.17 9.98
CA SER A 384 -13.50 6.91 9.86
C SER A 384 -13.00 5.95 10.92
N ALA A 385 -13.39 6.11 12.17
CA ALA A 385 -13.03 5.20 13.26
C ALA A 385 -13.53 3.77 13.00
N ASN A 386 -14.78 3.62 12.53
CA ASN A 386 -15.35 2.32 12.20
C ASN A 386 -14.61 1.64 11.02
N GLN A 387 -14.20 2.41 10.01
CA GLN A 387 -13.44 1.88 8.87
C GLN A 387 -12.05 1.38 9.28
N VAL A 388 -11.40 2.06 10.22
CA VAL A 388 -10.03 1.71 10.69
C VAL A 388 -10.05 0.57 11.70
N TYR A 389 -11.19 0.27 12.35
CA TYR A 389 -11.26 -0.71 13.45
C TYR A 389 -10.64 -2.08 13.11
N GLY A 390 -10.93 -2.63 11.93
CA GLY A 390 -10.37 -3.93 11.51
C GLY A 390 -8.85 -3.89 11.36
N ALA A 391 -8.32 -2.81 10.78
CA ALA A 391 -6.88 -2.57 10.64
C ALA A 391 -6.23 -2.34 12.01
N THR A 392 -6.90 -1.65 12.92
CA THR A 392 -6.43 -1.39 14.28
C THR A 392 -6.12 -2.69 15.02
N VAL A 393 -7.07 -3.61 15.07
CA VAL A 393 -6.87 -4.91 15.74
C VAL A 393 -5.73 -5.69 15.08
N ALA A 394 -5.71 -5.76 13.74
CA ALA A 394 -4.66 -6.47 13.02
C ALA A 394 -3.27 -5.89 13.26
N LEU A 395 -3.12 -4.58 13.26
CA LEU A 395 -1.83 -3.91 13.46
C LEU A 395 -1.34 -4.03 14.91
N ILE A 396 -2.20 -3.81 15.91
CA ILE A 396 -1.82 -3.96 17.31
C ILE A 396 -1.22 -5.35 17.55
N PHE A 397 -1.93 -6.41 17.19
CA PHE A 397 -1.46 -7.78 17.43
C PHE A 397 -0.35 -8.20 16.46
N GLY A 398 -0.30 -7.64 15.23
CA GLY A 398 0.81 -7.83 14.29
C GLY A 398 2.13 -7.28 14.85
N PHE A 399 2.13 -6.05 15.34
CA PHE A 399 3.30 -5.48 16.01
C PHE A 399 3.66 -6.25 17.29
N GLY A 400 2.68 -6.60 18.12
CA GLY A 400 2.91 -7.42 19.30
C GLY A 400 3.58 -8.77 18.98
N LEU A 401 3.10 -9.44 17.92
CA LEU A 401 3.68 -10.69 17.43
C LEU A 401 5.15 -10.52 17.00
N VAL A 402 5.45 -9.45 16.23
CA VAL A 402 6.80 -9.18 15.74
C VAL A 402 7.76 -8.80 16.88
N TYR A 403 7.31 -8.03 17.84
CA TYR A 403 8.10 -7.72 19.03
C TYR A 403 8.42 -8.98 19.84
N MET A 404 7.44 -9.89 20.02
CA MET A 404 7.70 -11.18 20.64
C MET A 404 8.73 -12.02 19.88
N TYR A 405 8.64 -12.09 18.55
CA TYR A 405 9.66 -12.74 17.73
C TYR A 405 11.06 -12.17 17.95
N ARG A 406 11.17 -10.86 18.01
CA ARG A 406 12.42 -10.15 18.03
C ARG A 406 13.09 -10.20 19.39
N TYR A 407 12.33 -9.96 20.47
CA TYR A 407 12.87 -9.91 21.83
C TYR A 407 12.89 -11.26 22.57
N SER A 408 12.53 -12.36 21.91
CA SER A 408 12.63 -13.70 22.45
C SER A 408 14.08 -14.20 22.66
N SER A 409 15.10 -13.44 22.24
CA SER A 409 16.49 -13.64 22.66
C SER A 409 16.72 -13.36 24.14
N ILE A 410 15.82 -12.63 24.80
CA ILE A 410 15.82 -12.41 26.25
C ILE A 410 15.10 -13.58 26.90
N ASN A 411 15.82 -14.67 27.11
CA ASN A 411 15.27 -15.94 27.60
C ASN A 411 16.20 -16.61 28.60
N GLY A 412 15.69 -17.59 29.36
CA GLY A 412 16.42 -18.33 30.38
C GLY A 412 17.39 -19.38 29.81
N LEU A 413 17.23 -19.78 28.55
CA LEU A 413 17.98 -20.88 27.91
C LEU A 413 19.18 -20.43 27.10
N GLY A 414 19.42 -19.11 26.92
CA GLY A 414 20.47 -18.58 26.05
C GLY A 414 20.27 -18.88 24.57
N LEU A 415 19.01 -19.10 24.16
CA LEU A 415 18.66 -19.35 22.76
C LEU A 415 18.67 -18.06 21.94
N ASP A 416 18.97 -18.19 20.64
CA ASP A 416 18.70 -17.13 19.67
C ASP A 416 17.22 -16.74 19.70
N SER A 417 16.90 -15.52 19.25
CA SER A 417 15.51 -15.12 19.07
C SER A 417 14.76 -16.09 18.15
N MET A 418 13.46 -16.26 18.36
CA MET A 418 12.60 -17.07 17.47
C MET A 418 12.74 -16.59 16.01
N LEU A 419 12.88 -15.27 15.81
CA LEU A 419 13.06 -14.67 14.49
C LEU A 419 14.35 -15.15 13.83
N LEU A 420 15.47 -15.10 14.54
CA LEU A 420 16.77 -15.54 14.01
C LEU A 420 16.79 -17.06 13.81
N THR A 421 16.22 -17.82 14.74
CA THR A 421 16.11 -19.28 14.63
C THR A 421 15.32 -19.70 13.39
N MET A 422 14.21 -19.00 13.11
CA MET A 422 13.41 -19.22 11.91
C MET A 422 14.16 -18.80 10.64
N ALA A 423 14.84 -17.63 10.68
CA ALA A 423 15.63 -17.14 9.55
C ALA A 423 16.76 -18.10 9.17
N LYS A 424 17.45 -18.72 10.14
CA LYS A 424 18.45 -19.78 9.91
C LYS A 424 17.83 -20.97 9.18
N GLY A 425 16.68 -21.45 9.63
CA GLY A 425 15.98 -22.56 8.96
C GLY A 425 15.55 -22.23 7.53
N VAL A 426 15.06 -21.02 7.29
CA VAL A 426 14.69 -20.56 5.94
C VAL A 426 15.92 -20.42 5.06
N ALA A 427 17.03 -19.88 5.58
CA ALA A 427 18.28 -19.72 4.85
C ALA A 427 18.88 -21.09 4.44
N GLU A 428 18.84 -22.08 5.33
CA GLU A 428 19.28 -23.46 5.01
C GLU A 428 18.44 -24.10 3.89
N LEU A 429 17.12 -23.87 3.89
CA LEU A 429 16.21 -24.45 2.90
C LEU A 429 16.31 -23.77 1.54
N ALA A 430 16.36 -22.45 1.50
CA ALA A 430 16.27 -21.67 0.26
C ALA A 430 17.64 -21.38 -0.36
N GLY A 431 18.69 -21.25 0.46
CA GLY A 431 20.04 -20.90 0.01
C GLY A 431 20.03 -19.65 -0.88
N GLY A 432 20.88 -19.64 -1.90
CA GLY A 432 20.98 -18.54 -2.87
C GLY A 432 19.71 -18.25 -3.67
N ASN A 433 18.74 -19.18 -3.68
CA ASN A 433 17.46 -18.99 -4.36
C ASN A 433 16.49 -18.11 -3.58
N TYR A 434 16.81 -17.74 -2.34
CA TYR A 434 15.94 -16.92 -1.48
C TYR A 434 15.52 -15.60 -2.13
N PHE A 435 16.42 -15.00 -2.89
CA PHE A 435 16.16 -13.77 -3.65
C PHE A 435 14.87 -13.85 -4.47
N TYR A 436 14.66 -14.98 -5.15
CA TYR A 436 13.47 -15.18 -5.99
C TYR A 436 12.18 -15.34 -5.18
N PHE A 437 12.27 -15.83 -3.95
CA PHE A 437 11.11 -16.05 -3.09
C PHE A 437 10.66 -14.80 -2.31
N ALA A 438 11.50 -13.78 -2.18
CA ALA A 438 11.20 -12.59 -1.39
C ALA A 438 9.90 -11.91 -1.82
N THR A 439 9.72 -11.67 -3.13
CA THR A 439 8.49 -11.10 -3.71
C THR A 439 7.28 -12.00 -3.50
N PHE A 440 7.46 -13.33 -3.58
CA PHE A 440 6.38 -14.29 -3.34
C PHE A 440 5.91 -14.26 -1.89
N ILE A 441 6.82 -14.20 -0.93
CA ILE A 441 6.49 -14.08 0.51
C ILE A 441 5.68 -12.80 0.75
N GLY A 442 6.09 -11.68 0.17
CA GLY A 442 5.34 -10.42 0.23
C GLY A 442 3.91 -10.56 -0.31
N SER A 443 3.77 -11.21 -1.48
CA SER A 443 2.48 -11.46 -2.11
C SER A 443 1.58 -12.35 -1.25
N VAL A 444 2.11 -13.41 -0.67
CA VAL A 444 1.38 -14.30 0.24
C VAL A 444 0.90 -13.53 1.46
N GLY A 445 1.76 -12.67 2.03
CA GLY A 445 1.38 -11.82 3.17
C GLY A 445 0.21 -10.88 2.83
N ALA A 446 0.28 -10.18 1.72
CA ALA A 446 -0.81 -9.30 1.29
C ALA A 446 -2.09 -10.06 0.91
N PHE A 447 -1.95 -11.21 0.26
CA PHE A 447 -3.07 -12.11 -0.03
C PHE A 447 -3.83 -12.52 1.24
N MET A 448 -3.08 -12.86 2.31
CA MET A 448 -3.64 -13.31 3.58
C MET A 448 -4.30 -12.16 4.36
N PHE A 449 -3.63 -11.02 4.46
CA PHE A 449 -4.02 -9.94 5.36
C PHE A 449 -4.83 -8.83 4.68
N GLY A 450 -4.88 -8.80 3.35
CA GLY A 450 -5.54 -7.74 2.59
C GLY A 450 -4.81 -6.39 2.64
N SER A 451 -3.52 -6.41 3.01
CA SER A 451 -2.76 -5.18 3.24
C SER A 451 -1.27 -5.41 3.04
N ASN A 452 -0.66 -4.58 2.18
CA ASN A 452 0.80 -4.56 2.02
C ASN A 452 1.50 -4.10 3.32
N THR A 453 0.92 -3.15 4.05
CA THR A 453 1.44 -2.70 5.35
C THR A 453 1.57 -3.85 6.34
N VAL A 454 0.51 -4.64 6.51
CA VAL A 454 0.51 -5.79 7.43
C VAL A 454 1.48 -6.87 6.95
N SER A 455 1.53 -7.13 5.64
CA SER A 455 2.52 -8.04 5.04
C SER A 455 3.95 -7.62 5.38
N ASN A 456 4.27 -6.34 5.23
CA ASN A 456 5.60 -5.81 5.52
C ASN A 456 5.95 -5.91 7.01
N ILE A 457 5.02 -5.57 7.91
CA ILE A 457 5.25 -5.71 9.36
C ILE A 457 5.56 -7.16 9.71
N MET A 458 4.81 -8.11 9.17
CA MET A 458 4.95 -9.52 9.49
C MET A 458 6.21 -10.16 8.94
N PHE A 459 6.59 -9.82 7.71
CA PHE A 459 7.65 -10.55 7.02
C PHE A 459 8.96 -9.78 6.86
N SER A 460 8.98 -8.43 6.93
CA SER A 460 10.22 -7.67 6.76
C SER A 460 11.32 -8.04 7.74
N PRO A 461 11.08 -8.28 9.05
CA PRO A 461 12.12 -8.70 9.97
C PRO A 461 12.72 -10.08 9.63
N LEU A 462 11.88 -11.04 9.24
CA LEU A 462 12.32 -12.36 8.78
C LEU A 462 13.14 -12.24 7.50
N GLN A 463 12.63 -11.49 6.53
CA GLN A 463 13.30 -11.25 5.25
C GLN A 463 14.65 -10.56 5.44
N PHE A 464 14.73 -9.57 6.33
CA PHE A 464 15.97 -8.87 6.68
C PHE A 464 17.03 -9.82 7.25
N GLN A 465 16.66 -10.60 8.27
CA GLN A 465 17.62 -11.54 8.90
C GLN A 465 18.03 -12.66 7.96
N THR A 466 17.10 -13.21 7.18
CA THR A 466 17.43 -14.25 6.19
C THR A 466 18.38 -13.71 5.12
N ALA A 467 18.15 -12.50 4.62
CA ALA A 467 19.02 -11.84 3.66
C ALA A 467 20.43 -11.64 4.22
N GLN A 468 20.53 -11.19 5.47
CA GLN A 468 21.80 -11.02 6.18
C GLN A 468 22.57 -12.33 6.30
N LEU A 469 21.92 -13.42 6.69
CA LEU A 469 22.52 -14.76 6.79
C LEU A 469 23.03 -15.29 5.45
N LEU A 470 22.37 -14.94 4.35
CA LEU A 470 22.70 -15.36 3.00
C LEU A 470 23.66 -14.41 2.27
N ASN A 471 24.13 -13.35 2.92
CA ASN A 471 24.92 -12.28 2.30
C ASN A 471 24.24 -11.67 1.06
N ILE A 472 22.92 -11.50 1.12
CA ILE A 472 22.14 -10.77 0.11
C ILE A 472 21.80 -9.38 0.71
N PRO A 473 21.86 -8.29 -0.08
CA PRO A 473 21.57 -6.97 0.45
C PRO A 473 20.17 -6.88 1.07
N PRO A 474 20.01 -6.70 2.39
CA PRO A 474 18.70 -6.68 3.04
C PRO A 474 17.74 -5.61 2.46
N THR A 475 18.29 -4.47 2.03
CA THR A 475 17.49 -3.40 1.39
C THR A 475 16.80 -3.87 0.11
N VAL A 476 17.48 -4.68 -0.70
CA VAL A 476 16.91 -5.25 -1.93
C VAL A 476 15.82 -6.26 -1.61
N ILE A 477 16.06 -7.14 -0.64
CA ILE A 477 15.06 -8.13 -0.21
C ILE A 477 13.82 -7.46 0.38
N LEU A 478 14.00 -6.39 1.17
CA LEU A 478 12.87 -5.61 1.69
C LEU A 478 12.10 -4.87 0.59
N ALA A 479 12.79 -4.38 -0.43
CA ALA A 479 12.12 -3.79 -1.59
C ALA A 479 11.30 -4.84 -2.35
N LEU A 480 11.84 -6.04 -2.57
CA LEU A 480 11.12 -7.16 -3.18
C LEU A 480 9.93 -7.62 -2.33
N GLN A 481 10.08 -7.65 -0.98
CA GLN A 481 8.98 -7.89 -0.05
C GLN A 481 7.85 -6.87 -0.22
N ASN A 482 8.19 -5.58 -0.26
CA ASN A 482 7.23 -4.49 -0.39
C ASN A 482 6.53 -4.50 -1.76
N GLN A 483 7.28 -4.74 -2.85
CA GLN A 483 6.73 -4.94 -4.20
C GLN A 483 5.82 -6.16 -4.26
N GLY A 484 6.25 -7.27 -3.65
CA GLY A 484 5.46 -8.49 -3.54
C GLY A 484 4.13 -8.25 -2.83
N GLY A 485 4.16 -7.57 -1.68
CA GLY A 485 2.96 -7.18 -0.97
C GLY A 485 2.02 -6.30 -1.80
N ALA A 486 2.59 -5.40 -2.60
CA ALA A 486 1.81 -4.54 -3.49
C ALA A 486 1.07 -5.34 -4.58
N ILE A 487 1.77 -6.23 -5.29
CA ILE A 487 1.13 -7.05 -6.33
C ILE A 487 0.20 -8.12 -5.75
N GLY A 488 0.45 -8.59 -4.51
CA GLY A 488 -0.44 -9.52 -3.82
C GLY A 488 -1.84 -8.97 -3.57
N ASN A 489 -1.98 -7.65 -3.46
CA ASN A 489 -3.27 -6.99 -3.27
C ASN A 489 -4.26 -7.24 -4.41
N MET A 490 -3.80 -7.41 -5.66
CA MET A 490 -4.71 -7.64 -6.80
C MET A 490 -5.37 -9.02 -6.80
N ILE A 491 -4.79 -9.98 -6.07
CA ILE A 491 -5.34 -11.34 -5.92
C ILE A 491 -5.91 -11.60 -4.53
N CYS A 492 -5.82 -10.64 -3.61
CA CYS A 492 -6.30 -10.75 -2.24
C CYS A 492 -7.82 -10.86 -2.17
N ILE A 493 -8.33 -11.83 -1.43
CA ILE A 493 -9.77 -12.09 -1.29
C ILE A 493 -10.51 -10.87 -0.70
N ASN A 494 -9.95 -10.21 0.32
CA ASN A 494 -10.58 -9.05 0.95
C ASN A 494 -10.78 -7.88 -0.03
N ASN A 495 -9.76 -7.58 -0.85
CA ASN A 495 -9.83 -6.52 -1.85
C ASN A 495 -10.78 -6.89 -2.99
N ILE A 496 -10.78 -8.16 -3.39
CA ILE A 496 -11.69 -8.69 -4.41
C ILE A 496 -13.15 -8.60 -3.95
N VAL A 497 -13.45 -8.98 -2.71
CA VAL A 497 -14.80 -8.86 -2.14
C VAL A 497 -15.23 -7.40 -2.04
N ALA A 498 -14.34 -6.50 -1.61
CA ALA A 498 -14.61 -5.08 -1.57
C ALA A 498 -14.90 -4.49 -2.97
N ALA A 499 -14.07 -4.80 -3.96
CA ALA A 499 -14.29 -4.39 -5.35
C ALA A 499 -15.58 -4.98 -5.93
N ALA A 500 -15.87 -6.25 -5.66
CA ALA A 500 -17.10 -6.91 -6.11
C ALA A 500 -18.35 -6.29 -5.49
N ALA A 501 -18.29 -5.91 -4.22
CA ALA A 501 -19.40 -5.26 -3.51
C ALA A 501 -19.69 -3.86 -4.08
N THR A 502 -18.65 -3.04 -4.29
CA THR A 502 -18.79 -1.67 -4.80
C THR A 502 -19.23 -1.59 -6.26
N THR A 503 -18.88 -2.61 -7.05
CA THR A 503 -19.30 -2.73 -8.45
C THR A 503 -20.62 -3.49 -8.64
N GLY A 504 -21.19 -4.04 -7.57
CA GLY A 504 -22.43 -4.82 -7.63
C GLY A 504 -22.30 -6.23 -8.20
N VAL A 505 -21.08 -6.69 -8.52
CA VAL A 505 -20.87 -8.06 -9.05
C VAL A 505 -20.79 -9.13 -7.96
N ILE A 506 -20.85 -8.76 -6.70
CA ILE A 506 -20.80 -9.67 -5.54
C ILE A 506 -21.90 -10.74 -5.57
N THR A 507 -23.02 -10.48 -6.25
CA THR A 507 -24.14 -11.41 -6.38
C THR A 507 -23.88 -12.55 -7.36
N ILE A 508 -22.81 -12.46 -8.16
CA ILE A 508 -22.44 -13.48 -9.13
C ILE A 508 -21.75 -14.64 -8.40
N LYS A 509 -22.33 -15.83 -8.47
CA LYS A 509 -21.75 -17.02 -7.82
C LYS A 509 -20.34 -17.31 -8.33
N GLY A 510 -19.38 -17.44 -7.38
CA GLY A 510 -17.97 -17.73 -7.67
C GLY A 510 -17.19 -16.57 -8.29
N ILE A 511 -17.66 -15.33 -8.07
CA ILE A 511 -17.03 -14.11 -8.60
C ILE A 511 -15.59 -13.96 -8.11
N GLU A 512 -15.32 -14.30 -6.83
CA GLU A 512 -14.00 -14.19 -6.24
C GLU A 512 -12.99 -15.06 -7.01
N GLY A 513 -13.34 -16.33 -7.26
CA GLY A 513 -12.49 -17.24 -8.03
C GLY A 513 -12.28 -16.78 -9.48
N LYS A 514 -13.27 -16.13 -10.09
CA LYS A 514 -13.16 -15.59 -11.44
C LYS A 514 -12.23 -14.38 -11.48
N LEU A 515 -12.33 -13.48 -10.52
CA LEU A 515 -11.45 -12.32 -10.41
C LEU A 515 -10.00 -12.74 -10.10
N ILE A 516 -9.78 -13.70 -9.18
CA ILE A 516 -8.45 -14.25 -8.91
C ILE A 516 -7.83 -14.84 -10.18
N ARG A 517 -8.56 -15.69 -10.91
CA ARG A 517 -8.07 -16.30 -12.15
C ARG A 517 -7.71 -15.28 -13.22
N THR A 518 -8.44 -14.19 -13.31
CA THR A 518 -8.12 -13.11 -14.25
C THR A 518 -6.87 -12.33 -13.82
N ASN A 519 -6.74 -12.06 -12.52
CA ASN A 519 -5.67 -11.23 -11.98
C ASN A 519 -4.36 -12.00 -11.79
N ILE A 520 -4.36 -13.35 -11.77
CA ILE A 520 -3.15 -14.16 -11.58
C ILE A 520 -2.12 -13.98 -12.70
N VAL A 521 -2.57 -13.71 -13.92
CA VAL A 521 -1.66 -13.48 -15.06
C VAL A 521 -0.95 -12.13 -14.93
N PRO A 522 -1.65 -10.99 -14.72
CA PRO A 522 -0.98 -9.72 -14.40
C PRO A 522 -0.07 -9.80 -13.17
N TRP A 523 -0.48 -10.53 -12.12
CA TRP A 523 0.35 -10.78 -10.95
C TRP A 523 1.66 -11.48 -11.32
N ALA A 524 1.60 -12.55 -12.12
CA ALA A 524 2.79 -13.29 -12.53
C ALA A 524 3.73 -12.44 -13.41
N ILE A 525 3.16 -11.63 -14.32
CA ILE A 525 3.94 -10.67 -15.13
C ILE A 525 4.67 -9.68 -14.22
N TYR A 526 3.97 -9.08 -13.27
CA TYR A 526 4.56 -8.13 -12.33
C TYR A 526 5.63 -8.78 -11.45
N TYR A 527 5.38 -9.99 -10.95
CA TYR A 527 6.32 -10.76 -10.15
C TYR A 527 7.66 -10.94 -10.89
N VAL A 528 7.62 -11.37 -12.14
CA VAL A 528 8.83 -11.55 -12.97
C VAL A 528 9.54 -10.22 -13.22
N ILE A 529 8.78 -9.15 -13.52
CA ILE A 529 9.34 -7.82 -13.74
C ILE A 529 10.07 -7.31 -12.49
N CYS A 530 9.49 -7.43 -11.30
CA CYS A 530 10.13 -7.01 -10.05
C CYS A 530 11.47 -7.69 -9.84
N ILE A 531 11.53 -9.01 -10.04
CA ILE A 531 12.77 -9.79 -9.90
C ILE A 531 13.82 -9.36 -10.93
N ILE A 532 13.45 -9.32 -12.21
CA ILE A 532 14.38 -8.94 -13.30
C ILE A 532 14.89 -7.51 -13.08
N THR A 533 14.01 -6.58 -12.72
CA THR A 533 14.38 -5.18 -12.46
C THR A 533 15.40 -5.09 -11.33
N MET A 534 15.23 -5.86 -10.24
CA MET A 534 16.18 -5.86 -9.14
C MET A 534 17.53 -6.45 -9.54
N LEU A 535 17.55 -7.57 -10.30
CA LEU A 535 18.80 -8.14 -10.82
C LEU A 535 19.57 -7.14 -11.68
N ILE A 536 18.87 -6.47 -12.61
CA ILE A 536 19.49 -5.45 -13.46
C ILE A 536 19.97 -4.26 -12.63
N ALA A 537 19.16 -3.80 -11.66
CA ALA A 537 19.50 -2.66 -10.81
C ALA A 537 20.74 -2.93 -9.95
N MET A 538 20.91 -4.15 -9.46
CA MET A 538 22.12 -4.59 -8.75
C MET A 538 23.34 -4.62 -9.69
N GLN A 539 23.20 -5.17 -10.89
CA GLN A 539 24.29 -5.21 -11.89
C GLN A 539 24.75 -3.82 -12.34
N LEU A 540 23.81 -2.87 -12.42
CA LEU A 540 24.10 -1.47 -12.81
C LEU A 540 24.57 -0.61 -11.61
N GLY A 541 24.67 -1.16 -10.40
CA GLY A 541 25.03 -0.41 -9.20
C GLY A 541 23.95 0.63 -8.76
N ILE A 542 22.72 0.50 -9.25
CA ILE A 542 21.57 1.34 -8.88
C ILE A 542 21.00 0.88 -7.53
N ALA A 543 20.99 -0.43 -7.29
CA ALA A 543 20.65 -1.05 -6.02
C ALA A 543 21.91 -1.59 -5.33
N PRO A 544 21.94 -1.65 -3.98
CA PRO A 544 23.07 -2.21 -3.26
C PRO A 544 23.40 -3.63 -3.72
N THR A 545 24.69 -3.96 -3.82
CA THR A 545 25.16 -5.30 -4.19
C THR A 545 25.64 -6.12 -2.99
N ILE A 546 26.10 -5.48 -1.94
CA ILE A 546 26.41 -6.05 -0.58
C ILE A 546 26.63 -4.87 0.39
#